data_23fff76d91f9f299cf8dd3c112851519
#
_entry.id   23fff76d91f9f299cf8dd3c112851519
#
_cell.length_a   1.000
_cell.length_b   1.000
_cell.length_c   1.000
_cell.angle_alpha   90.00
_cell.angle_beta   90.00
_cell.angle_gamma   90.00
#
_symmetry.space_group_name_H-M   'P 1'
#
loop_
_entity.id
_entity.type
_entity.pdbx_description
1 polymer ?
#
loop_
_entity_poly.entity_id
_entity_poly.type
_entity_poly.pdbx_seq_one_letter_code
_entity_poly.pdbx_strand_id
1 'polypeptide(L)'
;MAFSNNAYANELAGNGVMTFGAALRRNELDYSRFYATLPDEQARKILRDLGSERETLIEALQPDINEPEGFDKSRIPLTRAPKHVVMIMVESLSADFLGSFGNPKGLTPRLDEFAEKGLLFTQLYATGTRTVRGLEALTLGTPPIPGQSIVRRPNNEQLATLGEVLRPQGFEPMFFYGGYGYFDNMNAFFQGNSYQVVDRTDFPKASIGFENVWGIGDEFLFNNVLERLDKTHESGKRMLAQIMTTSNHRPFTYANGRIDIPSPGGRDGAVKYTDYAIGRFLDDAKNKPWFNDTLFVIVADHCASAAGKSKLPVPGYHIPMVMYAPKLLKPGKYKELVSQIDIAPTLIDVLGVEGDDHFFGTSVFEQGKNFQRRAFISNYQELGYFTQNQLTVLGPKQKVETFRIAKDGTATPAEINEQLRNEAIAFYQTAFKAFKNNELKYKK
;
A
#
# COMPACT_ATOMS: atom_id res chain seq x y z
N MET A 1 9.56 27.97 12.13
CA MET A 1 10.76 27.87 12.99
C MET A 1 10.57 26.70 13.91
N ALA A 2 11.56 25.80 14.03
CA ALA A 2 11.52 24.74 15.01
C ALA A 2 11.93 25.33 16.38
N PHE A 3 11.07 25.22 17.39
CA PHE A 3 11.33 25.70 18.75
C PHE A 3 11.67 24.53 19.71
N SER A 4 11.49 23.29 19.25
CA SER A 4 11.81 22.10 20.01
C SER A 4 12.35 20.98 19.10
N ASN A 5 12.93 19.95 19.71
CA ASN A 5 13.34 18.73 19.00
C ASN A 5 12.17 17.77 18.72
N ASN A 6 10.95 18.14 19.13
CA ASN A 6 9.73 17.38 18.86
C ASN A 6 9.05 17.94 17.60
N ALA A 7 9.08 17.19 16.49
CA ALA A 7 8.51 17.60 15.21
C ALA A 7 7.00 17.88 15.32
N TYR A 8 6.25 17.05 16.05
CA TYR A 8 4.81 17.21 16.26
C TYR A 8 4.47 18.50 17.02
N ALA A 9 5.25 18.83 18.07
CA ALA A 9 5.06 20.09 18.80
C ALA A 9 5.37 21.31 17.91
N ASN A 10 6.38 21.23 17.05
CA ASN A 10 6.69 22.30 16.09
C ASN A 10 5.59 22.51 15.04
N GLU A 11 4.90 21.44 14.61
CA GLU A 11 3.77 21.53 13.68
C GLU A 11 2.54 22.17 14.36
N LEU A 12 2.21 21.76 15.58
CA LEU A 12 1.10 22.32 16.35
C LEU A 12 1.28 23.83 16.64
N ALA A 13 2.52 24.28 16.85
CA ALA A 13 2.83 25.69 17.08
C ALA A 13 2.90 26.52 15.79
N GLY A 14 2.76 25.88 14.63
CA GLY A 14 2.78 26.55 13.31
C GLY A 14 1.62 27.51 13.12
N ASN A 15 1.91 28.72 12.57
CA ASN A 15 0.86 29.65 12.16
C ASN A 15 0.10 29.07 10.93
N GLY A 16 -1.20 28.79 11.08
CA GLY A 16 -2.03 28.15 10.06
C GLY A 16 -2.04 28.89 8.71
N VAL A 17 -2.02 30.22 8.69
CA VAL A 17 -2.00 31.02 7.45
C VAL A 17 -0.67 30.90 6.74
N MET A 18 0.45 30.93 7.47
CA MET A 18 1.78 30.75 6.89
C MET A 18 2.02 29.31 6.41
N THR A 19 1.50 28.32 7.14
CA THR A 19 1.58 26.92 6.72
C THR A 19 0.70 26.64 5.51
N PHE A 20 -0.48 27.26 5.42
CA PHE A 20 -1.35 27.20 4.24
C PHE A 20 -0.69 27.85 3.00
N GLY A 21 -0.14 29.08 3.13
CA GLY A 21 0.60 29.72 2.04
C GLY A 21 1.85 28.94 1.59
N ALA A 22 2.53 28.30 2.54
CA ALA A 22 3.65 27.42 2.23
C ALA A 22 3.19 26.12 1.52
N ALA A 23 2.04 25.57 1.91
CA ALA A 23 1.45 24.38 1.28
C ALA A 23 1.01 24.67 -0.16
N LEU A 24 0.37 25.83 -0.42
CA LEU A 24 0.01 26.27 -1.78
C LEU A 24 1.22 26.40 -2.71
N ARG A 25 2.34 26.93 -2.22
CA ARG A 25 3.59 27.06 -2.98
C ARG A 25 4.35 25.77 -3.19
N ARG A 26 4.08 24.73 -2.36
CA ARG A 26 4.79 23.44 -2.32
C ARG A 26 3.98 22.30 -2.91
N ASN A 27 2.87 22.60 -3.57
CA ASN A 27 1.93 21.59 -4.07
C ASN A 27 2.58 20.62 -5.08
N GLU A 28 3.65 21.08 -5.77
CA GLU A 28 4.51 20.24 -6.60
C GLU A 28 5.96 20.44 -6.17
N LEU A 29 6.47 19.55 -5.33
CA LEU A 29 7.88 19.53 -4.95
C LEU A 29 8.68 18.85 -6.08
N ASP A 30 9.39 19.63 -6.88
CA ASP A 30 10.35 19.09 -7.87
C ASP A 30 11.53 18.44 -7.14
N TYR A 31 11.66 17.11 -7.26
CA TYR A 31 12.71 16.35 -6.61
C TYR A 31 14.10 16.88 -7.01
N SER A 32 14.35 17.07 -8.30
CA SER A 32 15.65 17.45 -8.82
C SER A 32 16.13 18.82 -8.32
N ARG A 33 15.19 19.69 -7.93
CA ARG A 33 15.49 21.02 -7.41
C ARG A 33 15.74 21.05 -5.89
N PHE A 34 15.00 20.23 -5.15
CA PHE A 34 14.94 20.37 -3.69
C PHE A 34 15.63 19.25 -2.92
N TYR A 35 15.88 18.10 -3.53
CA TYR A 35 16.45 16.93 -2.87
C TYR A 35 17.87 16.63 -3.38
N ALA A 36 18.61 15.83 -2.62
CA ALA A 36 19.89 15.31 -3.06
C ALA A 36 19.72 14.40 -4.28
N THR A 37 20.64 14.53 -5.25
CA THR A 37 20.60 13.80 -6.52
C THR A 37 21.92 13.11 -6.82
N LEU A 38 21.84 12.08 -7.66
CA LEU A 38 22.98 11.40 -8.30
C LEU A 38 22.94 11.62 -9.82
N PRO A 39 24.05 11.41 -10.54
CA PRO A 39 24.01 11.23 -11.98
C PRO A 39 23.05 10.10 -12.34
N ASP A 40 22.23 10.29 -13.37
CA ASP A 40 21.15 9.35 -13.72
C ASP A 40 21.66 7.94 -14.02
N GLU A 41 22.79 7.84 -14.70
CA GLU A 41 23.42 6.55 -14.99
C GLU A 41 23.85 5.81 -13.72
N GLN A 42 24.38 6.57 -12.74
CA GLN A 42 24.72 5.98 -11.44
C GLN A 42 23.48 5.52 -10.67
N ALA A 43 22.41 6.32 -10.68
CA ALA A 43 21.15 5.95 -10.03
C ALA A 43 20.56 4.67 -10.67
N ARG A 44 20.51 4.58 -11.99
CA ARG A 44 20.07 3.39 -12.72
C ARG A 44 20.94 2.17 -12.42
N LYS A 45 22.28 2.35 -12.42
CA LYS A 45 23.20 1.24 -12.06
C LYS A 45 22.91 0.68 -10.67
N ILE A 46 22.67 1.55 -9.67
CA ILE A 46 22.32 1.13 -8.31
C ILE A 46 21.02 0.31 -8.31
N LEU A 47 19.98 0.77 -9.05
CA LEU A 47 18.72 0.05 -9.12
C LEU A 47 18.85 -1.32 -9.80
N ARG A 48 19.66 -1.44 -10.88
CA ARG A 48 19.97 -2.74 -11.49
C ARG A 48 20.66 -3.67 -10.50
N ASP A 49 21.69 -3.18 -9.83
CA ASP A 49 22.47 -3.97 -8.86
C ASP A 49 21.58 -4.45 -7.68
N LEU A 50 20.49 -3.74 -7.39
CA LEU A 50 19.49 -4.08 -6.36
C LEU A 50 18.32 -4.94 -6.91
N GLY A 51 18.30 -5.25 -8.21
CA GLY A 51 17.20 -6.01 -8.83
C GLY A 51 15.86 -5.25 -8.85
N SER A 52 15.90 -3.91 -8.90
CA SER A 52 14.71 -3.04 -8.83
C SER A 52 14.58 -2.11 -10.05
N GLU A 53 15.23 -2.43 -11.17
CA GLU A 53 15.10 -1.64 -12.40
C GLU A 53 13.89 -2.11 -13.20
N ARG A 54 13.09 -1.15 -13.67
CA ARG A 54 11.98 -1.43 -14.59
C ARG A 54 12.50 -1.63 -16.01
N GLU A 55 12.00 -2.65 -16.70
CA GLU A 55 12.40 -2.97 -18.08
C GLU A 55 12.05 -1.86 -19.08
N THR A 56 11.01 -1.06 -18.81
CA THR A 56 10.65 0.12 -19.61
C THR A 56 11.74 1.21 -19.66
N LEU A 57 12.73 1.13 -18.76
CA LEU A 57 13.93 1.96 -18.78
C LEU A 57 15.05 1.35 -19.63
N ILE A 58 14.89 0.14 -20.17
CA ILE A 58 15.93 -0.68 -20.83
C ILE A 58 15.69 -0.79 -22.34
N GLU A 59 15.20 0.21 -23.05
CA GLU A 59 15.25 0.17 -24.52
C GLU A 59 16.69 0.19 -25.11
N ALA A 60 17.73 0.17 -24.28
CA ALA A 60 19.12 0.33 -24.71
C ALA A 60 20.03 -0.88 -24.48
N LEU A 61 19.57 -1.97 -23.86
CA LEU A 61 20.41 -3.13 -23.60
C LEU A 61 19.77 -4.40 -24.17
N GLN A 62 20.45 -5.04 -25.09
CA GLN A 62 20.02 -6.30 -25.74
C GLN A 62 19.80 -7.43 -24.73
N PRO A 63 18.87 -8.39 -25.02
CA PRO A 63 18.53 -9.45 -24.12
C PRO A 63 19.64 -10.52 -24.14
N ASP A 64 20.49 -10.48 -23.17
CA ASP A 64 21.33 -11.59 -22.75
C ASP A 64 21.31 -11.68 -21.23
N ILE A 65 20.09 -11.75 -20.69
CA ILE A 65 19.90 -12.03 -19.28
C ILE A 65 19.47 -13.49 -19.20
N ASN A 66 20.45 -14.36 -18.96
CA ASN A 66 20.18 -15.64 -18.35
C ASN A 66 19.33 -15.41 -17.10
N GLU A 67 18.23 -16.17 -16.95
CA GLU A 67 17.44 -16.18 -15.73
C GLU A 67 18.40 -16.19 -14.51
N PRO A 68 18.16 -15.32 -13.48
CA PRO A 68 19.05 -15.33 -12.34
C PRO A 68 19.12 -16.75 -11.78
N GLU A 69 20.28 -17.33 -11.74
CA GLU A 69 20.51 -18.64 -11.11
C GLU A 69 19.98 -18.56 -9.68
N GLY A 70 18.86 -19.23 -9.40
CA GLY A 70 18.33 -19.35 -8.05
C GLY A 70 16.85 -19.00 -7.84
N PHE A 71 16.06 -18.76 -8.89
CA PHE A 71 14.61 -18.62 -8.74
C PHE A 71 13.98 -19.96 -8.35
N ASP A 72 13.72 -20.13 -7.06
CA ASP A 72 13.07 -21.32 -6.52
C ASP A 72 11.57 -21.03 -6.33
N LYS A 73 10.74 -21.36 -7.33
CA LYS A 73 9.28 -21.32 -7.24
C LYS A 73 8.71 -22.10 -6.05
N SER A 74 9.52 -22.98 -5.45
CA SER A 74 9.14 -23.71 -4.22
C SER A 74 8.98 -22.79 -2.99
N ARG A 75 9.46 -21.55 -3.06
CA ARG A 75 9.31 -20.55 -1.98
C ARG A 75 7.92 -19.97 -1.86
N ILE A 76 7.11 -20.00 -2.92
CA ILE A 76 5.72 -19.55 -2.87
C ILE A 76 4.93 -20.63 -2.12
N PRO A 77 4.33 -20.31 -0.96
CA PRO A 77 3.64 -21.31 -0.14
C PRO A 77 2.26 -21.65 -0.67
N LEU A 78 2.13 -21.81 -1.99
CA LEU A 78 0.89 -22.12 -2.71
C LEU A 78 0.93 -23.51 -3.32
N THR A 79 -0.20 -24.19 -3.31
CA THR A 79 -0.38 -25.48 -3.99
C THR A 79 -0.60 -25.32 -5.49
N ARG A 80 -1.18 -24.20 -5.93
CA ARG A 80 -1.34 -23.76 -7.31
C ARG A 80 -1.62 -22.26 -7.37
N ALA A 81 -1.46 -21.65 -8.53
CA ALA A 81 -1.79 -20.25 -8.74
C ALA A 81 -3.30 -19.98 -8.54
N PRO A 82 -3.70 -18.92 -7.86
CA PRO A 82 -5.08 -18.49 -7.76
C PRO A 82 -5.59 -17.96 -9.11
N LYS A 83 -6.89 -18.09 -9.35
CA LYS A 83 -7.53 -17.53 -10.55
C LYS A 83 -7.96 -16.08 -10.33
N HIS A 84 -8.25 -15.71 -9.09
CA HIS A 84 -8.82 -14.43 -8.71
C HIS A 84 -8.04 -13.81 -7.56
N VAL A 85 -8.06 -12.48 -7.49
CA VAL A 85 -7.51 -11.69 -6.36
C VAL A 85 -8.58 -10.74 -5.87
N VAL A 86 -8.82 -10.77 -4.56
CA VAL A 86 -9.65 -9.79 -3.84
C VAL A 86 -8.77 -9.13 -2.79
N MET A 87 -8.40 -7.85 -3.02
CA MET A 87 -7.60 -7.05 -2.12
C MET A 87 -8.50 -6.12 -1.31
N ILE A 88 -8.54 -6.32 -0.01
CA ILE A 88 -9.25 -5.47 0.94
C ILE A 88 -8.23 -4.49 1.52
N MET A 89 -8.33 -3.23 1.13
CA MET A 89 -7.50 -2.14 1.63
C MET A 89 -8.22 -1.51 2.82
N VAL A 90 -7.68 -1.74 4.01
CA VAL A 90 -8.33 -1.37 5.27
C VAL A 90 -7.86 0.01 5.70
N GLU A 91 -8.81 0.94 5.75
CA GLU A 91 -8.60 2.33 6.18
C GLU A 91 -7.90 2.42 7.54
N SER A 92 -6.76 3.11 7.58
CA SER A 92 -6.06 3.52 8.82
C SER A 92 -5.82 2.38 9.84
N LEU A 93 -5.49 1.15 9.40
CA LEU A 93 -5.28 0.02 10.28
C LEU A 93 -3.80 -0.17 10.61
N SER A 94 -3.39 0.21 11.82
CA SER A 94 -2.03 -0.07 12.32
C SER A 94 -1.90 -1.52 12.80
N ALA A 95 -0.71 -2.09 12.69
CA ALA A 95 -0.43 -3.45 13.17
C ALA A 95 -0.70 -3.62 14.67
N ASP A 96 -0.50 -2.58 15.48
CA ASP A 96 -0.70 -2.58 16.93
C ASP A 96 -2.17 -2.71 17.38
N PHE A 97 -3.15 -2.66 16.47
CA PHE A 97 -4.55 -3.00 16.79
C PHE A 97 -4.82 -4.51 16.85
N LEU A 98 -4.02 -5.33 16.17
CA LEU A 98 -4.26 -6.76 16.05
C LEU A 98 -3.74 -7.55 17.26
N GLY A 99 -4.52 -8.55 17.69
CA GLY A 99 -4.09 -9.52 18.68
C GLY A 99 -2.85 -10.31 18.23
N SER A 100 -2.73 -10.61 16.95
CA SER A 100 -1.57 -11.25 16.32
C SER A 100 -0.26 -10.49 16.47
N PHE A 101 -0.32 -9.18 16.76
CA PHE A 101 0.81 -8.31 17.09
C PHE A 101 0.88 -7.96 18.58
N GLY A 102 0.06 -8.61 19.42
CA GLY A 102 0.12 -8.50 20.88
C GLY A 102 -0.88 -7.52 21.50
N ASN A 103 -1.86 -7.02 20.77
CA ASN A 103 -2.93 -6.18 21.36
C ASN A 103 -3.89 -7.02 22.22
N PRO A 104 -4.03 -6.72 23.52
CA PRO A 104 -4.85 -7.54 24.41
C PRO A 104 -6.34 -7.18 24.37
N LYS A 105 -6.75 -6.15 23.64
CA LYS A 105 -8.12 -5.59 23.68
C LYS A 105 -9.16 -6.42 22.93
N GLY A 106 -8.75 -7.43 22.13
CA GLY A 106 -9.68 -8.24 21.33
C GLY A 106 -10.46 -7.41 20.28
N LEU A 107 -9.78 -6.48 19.61
CA LEU A 107 -10.40 -5.60 18.61
C LEU A 107 -10.56 -6.29 17.26
N THR A 108 -9.71 -7.28 16.96
CA THR A 108 -9.60 -7.86 15.62
C THR A 108 -9.70 -9.39 15.61
N PRO A 109 -10.71 -10.00 16.29
CA PRO A 109 -10.78 -11.45 16.41
C PRO A 109 -10.88 -12.17 15.07
N ARG A 110 -11.50 -11.56 14.05
CA ARG A 110 -11.63 -12.15 12.72
C ARG A 110 -10.34 -12.03 11.91
N LEU A 111 -9.67 -10.88 11.93
CA LEU A 111 -8.37 -10.70 11.29
C LEU A 111 -7.31 -11.62 11.93
N ASP A 112 -7.36 -11.79 13.25
CA ASP A 112 -6.46 -12.71 13.96
C ASP A 112 -6.72 -14.17 13.55
N GLU A 113 -7.98 -14.57 13.38
CA GLU A 113 -8.34 -15.90 12.85
C GLU A 113 -7.77 -16.09 11.42
N PHE A 114 -7.90 -15.07 10.54
CA PHE A 114 -7.36 -15.18 9.19
C PHE A 114 -5.83 -15.14 9.17
N ALA A 115 -5.20 -14.44 10.10
CA ALA A 115 -3.74 -14.45 10.28
C ALA A 115 -3.21 -15.83 10.69
N GLU A 116 -3.96 -16.57 11.52
CA GLU A 116 -3.62 -17.94 11.92
C GLU A 116 -3.81 -18.95 10.77
N LYS A 117 -4.83 -18.75 9.93
CA LYS A 117 -5.20 -19.65 8.82
C LYS A 117 -4.61 -19.27 7.47
N GLY A 118 -3.91 -18.17 7.40
CA GLY A 118 -3.28 -17.60 6.20
C GLY A 118 -1.79 -17.35 6.38
N LEU A 119 -1.23 -16.51 5.52
CA LEU A 119 0.14 -16.02 5.62
C LEU A 119 0.14 -14.60 6.18
N LEU A 120 0.58 -14.45 7.42
CA LEU A 120 0.71 -13.15 8.11
C LEU A 120 2.08 -12.54 7.82
N PHE A 121 2.08 -11.30 7.30
CA PHE A 121 3.30 -10.49 7.14
C PHE A 121 3.52 -9.67 8.41
N THR A 122 4.63 -9.92 9.10
CA THR A 122 4.86 -9.34 10.43
C THR A 122 5.70 -8.08 10.42
N GLN A 123 6.30 -7.70 9.28
CA GLN A 123 7.19 -6.55 9.12
C GLN A 123 6.89 -5.79 7.82
N LEU A 124 5.63 -5.42 7.61
CA LEU A 124 5.20 -4.62 6.46
C LEU A 124 5.05 -3.16 6.84
N TYR A 125 5.57 -2.27 5.98
CA TYR A 125 5.54 -0.82 6.22
C TYR A 125 4.85 -0.08 5.08
N ALA A 126 3.91 0.80 5.46
CA ALA A 126 3.20 1.69 4.54
C ALA A 126 4.12 2.79 3.98
N THR A 127 3.90 3.18 2.73
CA THR A 127 4.70 4.23 2.09
C THR A 127 4.37 5.63 2.56
N GLY A 128 3.22 5.83 3.18
CA GLY A 128 2.77 7.14 3.60
C GLY A 128 1.74 7.11 4.72
N THR A 129 1.11 8.25 4.95
CA THR A 129 0.20 8.49 6.09
C THR A 129 -1.22 8.84 5.65
N ARG A 130 -1.55 8.59 4.38
CA ARG A 130 -2.85 8.89 3.78
C ARG A 130 -3.26 7.82 2.78
N THR A 131 -4.56 7.62 2.64
CA THR A 131 -5.17 6.65 1.72
C THR A 131 -4.59 6.71 0.32
N VAL A 132 -4.46 7.89 -0.28
CA VAL A 132 -3.89 8.03 -1.64
C VAL A 132 -2.45 7.53 -1.78
N ARG A 133 -1.67 7.49 -0.69
CA ARG A 133 -0.32 6.91 -0.70
C ARG A 133 -0.37 5.39 -0.65
N GLY A 134 -1.28 4.83 0.14
CA GLY A 134 -1.53 3.39 0.14
C GLY A 134 -2.04 2.90 -1.21
N LEU A 135 -3.02 3.60 -1.79
CA LEU A 135 -3.53 3.30 -3.13
C LEU A 135 -2.42 3.36 -4.20
N GLU A 136 -1.57 4.40 -4.16
CA GLU A 136 -0.40 4.54 -5.04
C GLU A 136 0.53 3.33 -4.92
N ALA A 137 0.92 2.96 -3.69
CA ALA A 137 1.85 1.86 -3.44
C ALA A 137 1.29 0.50 -3.86
N LEU A 138 0.03 0.20 -3.49
CA LEU A 138 -0.62 -1.08 -3.75
C LEU A 138 -1.00 -1.27 -5.23
N THR A 139 -1.15 -0.18 -5.97
CA THR A 139 -1.61 -0.21 -7.36
C THR A 139 -0.47 0.00 -8.36
N LEU A 140 0.51 0.87 -8.04
CA LEU A 140 1.64 1.22 -8.94
C LEU A 140 2.97 0.58 -8.52
N GLY A 141 3.08 0.02 -7.30
CA GLY A 141 4.33 -0.57 -6.82
C GLY A 141 5.54 0.38 -6.93
N THR A 142 5.32 1.69 -6.69
CA THR A 142 6.34 2.74 -6.85
C THR A 142 6.64 3.44 -5.53
N PRO A 143 7.91 3.83 -5.26
CA PRO A 143 8.23 4.67 -4.12
C PRO A 143 7.43 5.98 -4.14
N PRO A 144 7.04 6.52 -2.98
CA PRO A 144 6.31 7.78 -2.91
C PRO A 144 7.18 8.93 -3.42
N ILE A 145 6.65 9.74 -4.32
CA ILE A 145 7.34 10.95 -4.79
C ILE A 145 6.98 12.16 -3.90
N PRO A 146 7.84 13.16 -3.73
CA PRO A 146 7.60 14.27 -2.80
C PRO A 146 6.35 15.08 -3.16
N GLY A 147 5.65 15.59 -2.15
CA GLY A 147 4.43 16.36 -2.32
C GLY A 147 3.18 15.48 -2.42
N GLN A 148 2.31 15.74 -3.40
CA GLN A 148 1.07 14.97 -3.61
C GLN A 148 1.34 13.57 -4.17
N SER A 149 0.48 12.61 -3.81
CA SER A 149 0.44 11.28 -4.44
C SER A 149 0.14 11.38 -5.94
N ILE A 150 0.65 10.44 -6.72
CA ILE A 150 0.37 10.28 -8.15
C ILE A 150 -1.14 10.19 -8.40
N VAL A 151 -1.90 9.54 -7.51
CA VAL A 151 -3.37 9.44 -7.60
C VAL A 151 -4.04 10.81 -7.76
N ARG A 152 -3.47 11.87 -7.16
CA ARG A 152 -4.00 13.24 -7.20
C ARG A 152 -3.35 14.16 -8.23
N ARG A 153 -2.36 13.67 -8.96
CA ARG A 153 -1.64 14.49 -9.95
C ARG A 153 -2.32 14.44 -11.32
N PRO A 154 -2.10 15.45 -12.16
CA PRO A 154 -2.41 15.34 -13.59
C PRO A 154 -1.52 14.28 -14.26
N ASN A 155 -1.92 13.80 -15.42
CA ASN A 155 -1.20 12.79 -16.23
C ASN A 155 -1.03 11.42 -15.50
N ASN A 156 -1.99 11.09 -14.65
CA ASN A 156 -1.99 9.85 -13.86
C ASN A 156 -2.84 8.72 -14.48
N GLU A 157 -3.25 8.87 -15.72
CA GLU A 157 -3.97 7.87 -16.52
C GLU A 157 -3.01 7.00 -17.35
N GLN A 158 -3.47 5.83 -17.79
CA GLN A 158 -2.70 4.86 -18.61
C GLN A 158 -1.35 4.45 -18.00
N LEU A 159 -1.26 4.43 -16.68
CA LEU A 159 -0.07 3.98 -15.97
C LEU A 159 -0.03 2.44 -15.90
N ALA A 160 1.17 1.87 -15.76
CA ALA A 160 1.36 0.45 -15.51
C ALA A 160 0.91 0.09 -14.08
N THR A 161 -0.41 0.18 -13.85
CA THR A 161 -1.04 -0.26 -12.61
C THR A 161 -1.17 -1.79 -12.58
N LEU A 162 -1.33 -2.36 -11.40
CA LEU A 162 -1.62 -3.80 -11.25
C LEU A 162 -2.79 -4.24 -12.15
N GLY A 163 -3.83 -3.41 -12.29
CA GLY A 163 -4.96 -3.70 -13.17
C GLY A 163 -4.59 -3.70 -14.65
N GLU A 164 -3.82 -2.70 -15.10
CA GLU A 164 -3.37 -2.65 -16.51
C GLU A 164 -2.45 -3.81 -16.87
N VAL A 165 -1.55 -4.20 -15.96
CA VAL A 165 -0.65 -5.36 -16.15
C VAL A 165 -1.45 -6.67 -16.19
N LEU A 166 -2.47 -6.83 -15.35
CA LEU A 166 -3.25 -8.07 -15.29
C LEU A 166 -4.37 -8.16 -16.36
N ARG A 167 -4.79 -7.05 -16.93
CA ARG A 167 -5.89 -7.02 -17.92
C ARG A 167 -5.61 -7.87 -19.17
N PRO A 168 -4.42 -7.84 -19.81
CA PRO A 168 -4.09 -8.74 -20.92
C PRO A 168 -4.11 -10.22 -20.54
N GLN A 169 -3.98 -10.55 -19.26
CA GLN A 169 -4.03 -11.90 -18.71
C GLN A 169 -5.47 -12.39 -18.42
N GLY A 170 -6.48 -11.64 -18.89
CA GLY A 170 -7.89 -11.97 -18.76
C GLY A 170 -8.54 -11.57 -17.44
N PHE A 171 -7.88 -10.71 -16.65
CA PHE A 171 -8.48 -10.13 -15.45
C PHE A 171 -9.38 -8.95 -15.79
N GLU A 172 -10.47 -8.81 -15.01
CA GLU A 172 -11.30 -7.61 -14.96
C GLU A 172 -10.93 -6.81 -13.71
N PRO A 173 -10.18 -5.69 -13.86
CA PRO A 173 -9.84 -4.84 -12.74
C PRO A 173 -11.07 -4.05 -12.26
N MET A 174 -11.35 -4.13 -10.96
CA MET A 174 -12.45 -3.43 -10.30
C MET A 174 -11.93 -2.69 -9.08
N PHE A 175 -12.38 -1.46 -8.90
CA PHE A 175 -12.13 -0.67 -7.70
C PHE A 175 -13.46 -0.35 -7.02
N PHE A 176 -13.57 -0.74 -5.75
CA PHE A 176 -14.75 -0.49 -4.93
C PHE A 176 -14.41 0.47 -3.80
N TYR A 177 -15.26 1.46 -3.60
CA TYR A 177 -15.10 2.40 -2.51
C TYR A 177 -16.45 2.68 -1.83
N GLY A 178 -16.51 2.53 -0.49
CA GLY A 178 -17.72 2.83 0.28
C GLY A 178 -18.09 4.30 0.29
N GLY A 179 -17.15 5.19 -0.01
CA GLY A 179 -17.32 6.64 -0.05
C GLY A 179 -17.54 7.21 -1.45
N TYR A 180 -17.47 8.53 -1.55
CA TYR A 180 -17.58 9.26 -2.82
C TYR A 180 -16.21 9.38 -3.46
N GLY A 181 -15.95 8.62 -4.51
CA GLY A 181 -14.62 8.47 -5.11
C GLY A 181 -14.09 9.68 -5.89
N TYR A 182 -14.90 10.74 -6.06
CA TYR A 182 -14.36 12.04 -6.51
C TYR A 182 -13.44 12.65 -5.45
N PHE A 183 -13.63 12.31 -4.18
CA PHE A 183 -12.71 12.69 -3.13
C PHE A 183 -11.34 12.06 -3.37
N ASP A 184 -10.28 12.83 -3.18
CA ASP A 184 -8.90 12.41 -3.44
C ASP A 184 -8.64 11.88 -4.86
N ASN A 185 -9.50 12.22 -5.84
CA ASN A 185 -9.36 11.89 -7.26
C ASN A 185 -9.39 10.38 -7.57
N MET A 186 -9.94 9.55 -6.68
CA MET A 186 -9.89 8.10 -6.81
C MET A 186 -10.61 7.62 -8.09
N ASN A 187 -11.84 8.10 -8.35
CA ASN A 187 -12.60 7.67 -9.53
C ASN A 187 -11.85 7.97 -10.83
N ALA A 188 -11.35 9.20 -10.97
CA ALA A 188 -10.60 9.59 -12.18
C ALA A 188 -9.32 8.77 -12.36
N PHE A 189 -8.58 8.52 -11.26
CA PHE A 189 -7.37 7.70 -11.30
C PHE A 189 -7.67 6.27 -11.73
N PHE A 190 -8.60 5.59 -11.07
CA PHE A 190 -8.88 4.18 -11.39
C PHE A 190 -9.53 4.03 -12.77
N GLN A 191 -10.49 4.89 -13.15
CA GLN A 191 -11.09 4.87 -14.49
C GLN A 191 -10.05 5.16 -15.58
N GLY A 192 -9.16 6.13 -15.36
CA GLY A 192 -8.09 6.46 -16.28
C GLY A 192 -7.05 5.34 -16.46
N ASN A 193 -7.06 4.34 -15.57
CA ASN A 193 -6.20 3.16 -15.57
C ASN A 193 -7.01 1.86 -15.76
N SER A 194 -8.11 1.92 -16.52
CA SER A 194 -8.92 0.80 -17.00
C SER A 194 -9.61 -0.05 -15.93
N TYR A 195 -9.80 0.49 -14.72
CA TYR A 195 -10.63 -0.18 -13.71
C TYR A 195 -12.10 0.13 -13.90
N GLN A 196 -12.95 -0.85 -13.65
CA GLN A 196 -14.35 -0.58 -13.37
C GLN A 196 -14.47 -0.03 -11.95
N VAL A 197 -14.90 1.23 -11.85
CA VAL A 197 -15.07 1.89 -10.55
C VAL A 197 -16.51 1.77 -10.10
N VAL A 198 -16.70 1.38 -8.86
CA VAL A 198 -18.00 1.29 -8.18
C VAL A 198 -17.87 2.02 -6.84
N ASP A 199 -18.49 3.17 -6.72
CA ASP A 199 -18.44 3.98 -5.50
C ASP A 199 -19.82 4.13 -4.85
N ARG A 200 -19.90 4.96 -3.82
CA ARG A 200 -21.15 5.25 -3.08
C ARG A 200 -22.32 5.62 -3.98
N THR A 201 -22.07 6.25 -5.12
CA THR A 201 -23.14 6.71 -6.03
C THR A 201 -23.78 5.57 -6.83
N ASP A 202 -23.08 4.45 -6.98
CA ASP A 202 -23.54 3.29 -7.73
C ASP A 202 -24.37 2.31 -6.89
N PHE A 203 -24.29 2.42 -5.55
CA PHE A 203 -24.99 1.49 -4.66
C PHE A 203 -26.48 1.84 -4.53
N PRO A 204 -27.39 0.87 -4.72
CA PRO A 204 -28.82 1.09 -4.51
C PRO A 204 -29.12 1.57 -3.09
N LYS A 205 -29.95 2.59 -2.95
CA LYS A 205 -30.34 3.11 -1.62
C LYS A 205 -30.87 2.03 -0.67
N ALA A 206 -31.60 1.05 -1.21
CA ALA A 206 -32.16 -0.05 -0.44
C ALA A 206 -31.08 -1.01 0.14
N SER A 207 -29.88 -1.03 -0.42
CA SER A 207 -28.75 -1.86 0.07
C SER A 207 -27.93 -1.17 1.16
N ILE A 208 -28.28 0.07 1.53
CA ILE A 208 -27.52 0.90 2.48
C ILE A 208 -28.26 0.93 3.80
N GLY A 209 -27.79 0.17 4.76
CA GLY A 209 -28.37 0.19 6.12
C GLY A 209 -27.77 1.23 7.06
N PHE A 210 -26.57 1.73 6.75
CA PHE A 210 -25.89 2.77 7.51
C PHE A 210 -24.90 3.53 6.62
N GLU A 211 -24.86 4.85 6.79
CA GLU A 211 -23.83 5.72 6.18
C GLU A 211 -23.49 6.90 7.09
N ASN A 212 -22.31 7.46 6.89
CA ASN A 212 -21.86 8.70 7.50
C ASN A 212 -21.26 9.64 6.45
N VAL A 213 -20.58 10.70 6.87
CA VAL A 213 -20.00 11.70 5.95
C VAL A 213 -18.95 11.11 4.98
N TRP A 214 -18.34 9.95 5.30
CA TRP A 214 -17.32 9.29 4.48
C TRP A 214 -17.91 8.26 3.52
N GLY A 215 -19.09 7.76 3.79
CA GLY A 215 -19.75 6.78 2.95
C GLY A 215 -20.53 5.74 3.73
N ILE A 216 -20.82 4.63 3.08
CA ILE A 216 -21.56 3.50 3.64
C ILE A 216 -20.68 2.68 4.59
N GLY A 217 -21.32 2.07 5.60
CA GLY A 217 -20.62 1.13 6.49
C GLY A 217 -20.05 -0.07 5.74
N ASP A 218 -18.90 -0.54 6.17
CA ASP A 218 -18.13 -1.58 5.46
C ASP A 218 -18.94 -2.86 5.21
N GLU A 219 -19.85 -3.28 6.11
CA GLU A 219 -20.69 -4.46 5.88
C GLU A 219 -21.61 -4.30 4.65
N PHE A 220 -22.08 -3.09 4.37
CA PHE A 220 -22.94 -2.79 3.21
C PHE A 220 -22.13 -2.65 1.93
N LEU A 221 -20.91 -2.11 2.02
CA LEU A 221 -19.96 -2.14 0.92
C LEU A 221 -19.70 -3.59 0.49
N PHE A 222 -19.35 -4.47 1.41
CA PHE A 222 -19.03 -5.87 1.12
C PHE A 222 -20.23 -6.65 0.55
N ASN A 223 -21.46 -6.39 0.98
CA ASN A 223 -22.65 -7.01 0.37
C ASN A 223 -22.74 -6.68 -1.13
N ASN A 224 -22.56 -5.42 -1.50
CA ASN A 224 -22.60 -4.98 -2.90
C ASN A 224 -21.39 -5.51 -3.70
N VAL A 225 -20.21 -5.62 -3.06
CA VAL A 225 -19.04 -6.25 -3.68
C VAL A 225 -19.32 -7.71 -4.02
N LEU A 226 -19.90 -8.51 -3.11
CA LEU A 226 -20.23 -9.92 -3.37
C LEU A 226 -21.10 -10.09 -4.60
N GLU A 227 -22.16 -9.30 -4.73
CA GLU A 227 -23.05 -9.35 -5.91
C GLU A 227 -22.30 -9.04 -7.22
N ARG A 228 -21.34 -8.11 -7.17
CA ARG A 228 -20.55 -7.75 -8.34
C ARG A 228 -19.54 -8.83 -8.70
N LEU A 229 -18.89 -9.44 -7.69
CA LEU A 229 -17.97 -10.56 -7.92
C LEU A 229 -18.68 -11.78 -8.49
N ASP A 230 -19.90 -12.10 -8.03
CA ASP A 230 -20.71 -13.18 -8.59
C ASP A 230 -20.97 -12.94 -10.09
N LYS A 231 -21.42 -11.76 -10.48
CA LYS A 231 -21.68 -11.39 -11.88
C LYS A 231 -20.41 -11.47 -12.75
N THR A 232 -19.28 -11.04 -12.21
CA THR A 232 -17.99 -11.12 -12.93
C THR A 232 -17.58 -12.57 -13.13
N HIS A 233 -17.72 -13.41 -12.10
CA HIS A 233 -17.44 -14.84 -12.20
C HIS A 233 -18.34 -15.53 -13.21
N GLU A 234 -19.65 -15.27 -13.20
CA GLU A 234 -20.63 -15.79 -14.17
C GLU A 234 -20.29 -15.40 -15.61
N SER A 235 -19.65 -14.25 -15.82
CA SER A 235 -19.16 -13.84 -17.15
C SER A 235 -17.88 -14.56 -17.61
N GLY A 236 -17.32 -15.46 -16.78
CA GLY A 236 -16.13 -16.26 -17.08
C GLY A 236 -14.81 -15.48 -16.95
N LYS A 237 -14.82 -14.27 -16.40
CA LYS A 237 -13.61 -13.44 -16.26
C LYS A 237 -12.86 -13.73 -14.98
N ARG A 238 -11.54 -13.52 -15.01
CA ARG A 238 -10.70 -13.50 -13.81
C ARG A 238 -10.92 -12.16 -13.09
N MET A 239 -10.95 -12.19 -11.76
CA MET A 239 -11.25 -11.00 -10.96
C MET A 239 -9.98 -10.42 -10.34
N LEU A 240 -9.77 -9.11 -10.51
CA LEU A 240 -8.94 -8.29 -9.64
C LEU A 240 -9.84 -7.26 -8.98
N ALA A 241 -10.21 -7.46 -7.72
CA ALA A 241 -11.02 -6.52 -6.96
C ALA A 241 -10.15 -5.82 -5.90
N GLN A 242 -10.06 -4.50 -5.97
CA GLN A 242 -9.45 -3.64 -4.95
C GLN A 242 -10.57 -2.91 -4.22
N ILE A 243 -10.72 -3.16 -2.93
CA ILE A 243 -11.85 -2.69 -2.11
C ILE A 243 -11.30 -1.79 -1.02
N MET A 244 -11.69 -0.50 -1.01
CA MET A 244 -11.29 0.47 -0.01
C MET A 244 -12.39 0.66 1.02
N THR A 245 -12.11 0.36 2.29
CA THR A 245 -13.04 0.52 3.42
C THR A 245 -13.11 1.97 3.90
N THR A 246 -14.15 2.31 4.68
CA THR A 246 -14.38 3.67 5.19
C THR A 246 -14.63 3.74 6.70
N SER A 247 -15.11 2.67 7.33
CA SER A 247 -15.68 2.72 8.68
C SER A 247 -14.68 3.08 9.77
N ASN A 248 -13.39 2.81 9.57
CA ASN A 248 -12.34 3.18 10.52
C ASN A 248 -11.86 4.65 10.38
N HIS A 249 -12.60 5.47 9.65
CA HIS A 249 -12.35 6.91 9.54
C HIS A 249 -13.13 7.70 10.62
N ARG A 250 -12.63 8.87 11.04
CA ARG A 250 -13.38 9.79 11.88
C ARG A 250 -14.70 10.16 11.19
N PRO A 251 -15.81 10.28 11.88
CA PRO A 251 -16.02 10.36 13.35
C PRO A 251 -16.15 9.01 14.07
N PHE A 252 -15.73 7.88 13.47
CA PHE A 252 -15.75 6.55 14.06
C PHE A 252 -17.17 6.08 14.39
N THR A 253 -18.11 6.31 13.46
CA THR A 253 -19.49 5.89 13.54
C THR A 253 -19.76 4.70 12.63
N TYR A 254 -20.58 3.76 13.08
CA TYR A 254 -20.93 2.52 12.39
C TYR A 254 -22.31 2.02 12.81
N ALA A 255 -22.83 1.00 12.12
CA ALA A 255 -24.13 0.42 12.44
C ALA A 255 -24.14 -0.22 13.84
N ASN A 256 -25.09 0.16 14.67
CA ASN A 256 -25.25 -0.40 16.01
C ASN A 256 -25.70 -1.86 16.02
N GLY A 257 -25.39 -2.58 17.11
CA GLY A 257 -25.84 -3.96 17.33
C GLY A 257 -25.06 -5.02 16.53
N ARG A 258 -23.91 -4.64 15.92
CA ARG A 258 -23.02 -5.56 15.22
C ARG A 258 -21.88 -6.07 16.08
N ILE A 259 -21.45 -5.27 17.02
CA ILE A 259 -20.36 -5.54 17.96
C ILE A 259 -20.77 -5.09 19.36
N ASP A 260 -20.01 -5.48 20.35
CA ASP A 260 -20.23 -5.18 21.78
C ASP A 260 -19.88 -3.73 22.18
N ILE A 261 -19.28 -2.94 21.29
CA ILE A 261 -18.98 -1.52 21.48
C ILE A 261 -20.06 -0.70 20.76
N PRO A 262 -20.89 0.11 21.47
CA PRO A 262 -21.87 0.97 20.82
C PRO A 262 -21.25 2.08 19.98
N SER A 263 -21.90 2.47 18.89
CA SER A 263 -21.49 3.61 18.05
C SER A 263 -21.99 4.93 18.69
N PRO A 264 -21.15 5.99 18.75
CA PRO A 264 -19.74 6.06 18.33
C PRO A 264 -18.80 5.48 19.39
N GLY A 265 -18.09 4.41 19.07
CA GLY A 265 -17.18 3.72 19.99
C GLY A 265 -15.71 4.20 19.88
N GLY A 266 -15.47 5.36 19.30
CA GLY A 266 -14.12 5.83 19.02
C GLY A 266 -13.40 4.91 18.01
N ARG A 267 -12.07 5.05 17.94
CA ARG A 267 -11.28 4.25 17.00
C ARG A 267 -11.32 2.74 17.31
N ASP A 268 -11.27 2.36 18.56
CA ASP A 268 -11.33 0.94 18.96
C ASP A 268 -12.63 0.29 18.46
N GLY A 269 -13.77 0.97 18.62
CA GLY A 269 -15.04 0.49 18.09
C GLY A 269 -15.08 0.43 16.57
N ALA A 270 -14.53 1.43 15.87
CA ALA A 270 -14.48 1.45 14.42
C ALA A 270 -13.60 0.33 13.85
N VAL A 271 -12.42 0.07 14.44
CA VAL A 271 -11.55 -1.06 14.09
C VAL A 271 -12.29 -2.38 14.29
N LYS A 272 -12.98 -2.56 15.44
CA LYS A 272 -13.72 -3.79 15.73
C LYS A 272 -14.91 -3.99 14.77
N TYR A 273 -15.57 -2.92 14.36
CA TYR A 273 -16.64 -3.00 13.37
C TYR A 273 -16.11 -3.36 11.96
N THR A 274 -14.98 -2.79 11.56
CA THR A 274 -14.34 -3.14 10.27
C THR A 274 -13.89 -4.61 10.27
N ASP A 275 -13.32 -5.10 11.38
CA ASP A 275 -12.97 -6.52 11.57
C ASP A 275 -14.20 -7.44 11.44
N TYR A 276 -15.31 -7.07 12.09
CA TYR A 276 -16.59 -7.76 11.95
C TYR A 276 -17.06 -7.80 10.49
N ALA A 277 -17.03 -6.66 9.80
CA ALA A 277 -17.48 -6.55 8.41
C ALA A 277 -16.64 -7.42 7.46
N ILE A 278 -15.32 -7.41 7.61
CA ILE A 278 -14.40 -8.27 6.85
C ILE A 278 -14.67 -9.75 7.15
N GLY A 279 -14.84 -10.10 8.43
CA GLY A 279 -15.13 -11.46 8.84
C GLY A 279 -16.42 -11.99 8.20
N ARG A 280 -17.50 -11.20 8.24
CA ARG A 280 -18.78 -11.53 7.62
C ARG A 280 -18.65 -11.68 6.09
N PHE A 281 -17.95 -10.74 5.43
CA PHE A 281 -17.70 -10.82 3.99
C PHE A 281 -17.06 -12.16 3.59
N LEU A 282 -16.02 -12.58 4.32
CA LEU A 282 -15.32 -13.82 4.02
C LEU A 282 -16.18 -15.05 4.37
N ASP A 283 -17.01 -14.99 5.40
CA ASP A 283 -17.97 -16.08 5.71
C ASP A 283 -19.03 -16.24 4.62
N ASP A 284 -19.58 -15.14 4.11
CA ASP A 284 -20.52 -15.14 3.01
C ASP A 284 -19.86 -15.61 1.69
N ALA A 285 -18.60 -15.20 1.45
CA ALA A 285 -17.81 -15.60 0.29
C ALA A 285 -17.49 -17.11 0.28
N LYS A 286 -17.36 -17.78 1.42
CA LYS A 286 -17.08 -19.23 1.51
C LYS A 286 -18.07 -20.10 0.74
N ASN A 287 -19.30 -19.62 0.57
CA ASN A 287 -20.36 -20.33 -0.14
C ASN A 287 -20.36 -20.04 -1.66
N LYS A 288 -19.45 -19.22 -2.15
CA LYS A 288 -19.39 -18.82 -3.56
C LYS A 288 -18.51 -19.78 -4.37
N PRO A 289 -18.86 -20.05 -5.66
CA PRO A 289 -18.11 -21.00 -6.49
C PRO A 289 -16.66 -20.56 -6.76
N TRP A 290 -16.39 -19.26 -6.71
CA TRP A 290 -15.07 -18.67 -6.95
C TRP A 290 -14.17 -18.64 -5.70
N PHE A 291 -14.69 -18.88 -4.51
CA PHE A 291 -13.94 -18.72 -3.24
C PHE A 291 -12.64 -19.55 -3.18
N ASN A 292 -12.72 -20.83 -3.56
CA ASN A 292 -11.58 -21.75 -3.47
C ASN A 292 -10.47 -21.47 -4.50
N ASP A 293 -10.74 -20.63 -5.48
CA ASP A 293 -9.79 -20.21 -6.52
C ASP A 293 -9.30 -18.76 -6.31
N THR A 294 -9.67 -18.14 -5.18
CA THR A 294 -9.40 -16.73 -4.88
C THR A 294 -8.32 -16.59 -3.81
N LEU A 295 -7.37 -15.68 -4.07
CA LEU A 295 -6.47 -15.13 -3.06
C LEU A 295 -7.10 -13.85 -2.48
N PHE A 296 -7.39 -13.86 -1.20
CA PHE A 296 -7.79 -12.68 -0.45
C PHE A 296 -6.53 -12.04 0.14
N VAL A 297 -6.34 -10.76 -0.09
CA VAL A 297 -5.25 -9.95 0.47
C VAL A 297 -5.88 -8.89 1.35
N ILE A 298 -5.70 -8.98 2.66
CA ILE A 298 -6.21 -7.99 3.61
C ILE A 298 -5.00 -7.17 4.07
N VAL A 299 -4.96 -5.90 3.69
CA VAL A 299 -3.82 -5.02 3.94
C VAL A 299 -4.29 -3.62 4.30
N ALA A 300 -3.62 -2.96 5.24
CA ALA A 300 -3.92 -1.56 5.50
C ALA A 300 -3.40 -0.64 4.40
N ASP A 301 -4.09 0.46 4.16
CA ASP A 301 -3.62 1.55 3.30
C ASP A 301 -2.50 2.35 3.98
N HIS A 302 -2.67 2.71 5.25
CA HIS A 302 -1.69 3.35 6.14
C HIS A 302 -2.04 3.13 7.62
N CYS A 303 -1.18 3.58 8.52
CA CYS A 303 -1.44 3.53 9.95
C CYS A 303 -2.47 4.58 10.40
N ALA A 304 -3.06 4.31 11.56
CA ALA A 304 -4.03 5.21 12.23
C ALA A 304 -3.43 6.59 12.58
N SER A 305 -2.13 6.65 12.85
CA SER A 305 -1.39 7.87 13.14
C SER A 305 0.10 7.63 12.92
N ALA A 306 0.75 8.60 12.28
CA ALA A 306 2.21 8.69 12.21
C ALA A 306 2.74 9.85 13.05
N ALA A 307 2.00 10.29 14.07
CA ALA A 307 2.46 11.30 15.02
C ALA A 307 3.61 10.75 15.88
N GLY A 308 4.68 11.52 16.03
CA GLY A 308 5.84 11.12 16.82
C GLY A 308 6.84 12.24 17.02
N LYS A 309 7.87 11.98 17.82
CA LYS A 309 8.95 12.96 18.11
C LYS A 309 9.87 13.19 16.90
N SER A 310 10.03 12.19 16.05
CA SER A 310 10.77 12.26 14.79
C SER A 310 9.87 12.63 13.64
N LYS A 311 10.45 13.13 12.55
CA LYS A 311 9.71 13.49 11.32
C LYS A 311 9.07 12.27 10.64
N LEU A 312 9.75 11.13 10.66
CA LEU A 312 9.29 9.83 10.17
C LEU A 312 9.42 8.78 11.27
N PRO A 313 8.43 8.68 12.18
CA PRO A 313 8.44 7.67 13.25
C PRO A 313 8.13 6.30 12.64
N VAL A 314 9.14 5.44 12.48
CA VAL A 314 9.04 4.13 11.83
C VAL A 314 7.85 3.28 12.34
N PRO A 315 7.58 3.19 13.66
CA PRO A 315 6.41 2.44 14.14
C PRO A 315 5.07 2.96 13.63
N GLY A 316 4.98 4.26 13.29
CA GLY A 316 3.78 4.88 12.70
C GLY A 316 3.52 4.51 11.24
N TYR A 317 4.33 3.62 10.66
CA TYR A 317 4.16 3.08 9.30
C TYR A 317 3.97 1.56 9.30
N HIS A 318 4.03 0.90 10.46
CA HIS A 318 3.90 -0.54 10.56
C HIS A 318 2.43 -0.97 10.42
N ILE A 319 2.12 -1.63 9.29
CA ILE A 319 0.78 -2.08 8.93
C ILE A 319 0.68 -3.60 8.86
N PRO A 320 -0.49 -4.18 9.14
CA PRO A 320 -0.71 -5.61 8.97
C PRO A 320 -1.01 -5.95 7.51
N MET A 321 -0.62 -7.16 7.09
CA MET A 321 -1.13 -7.82 5.90
C MET A 321 -1.32 -9.30 6.15
N VAL A 322 -2.45 -9.84 5.66
CA VAL A 322 -2.75 -11.27 5.65
C VAL A 322 -3.09 -11.67 4.22
N MET A 323 -2.40 -12.66 3.68
CA MET A 323 -2.84 -13.40 2.50
C MET A 323 -3.63 -14.62 2.96
N TYR A 324 -4.87 -14.76 2.48
CA TYR A 324 -5.78 -15.82 2.88
C TYR A 324 -6.36 -16.55 1.66
N ALA A 325 -6.08 -17.84 1.53
CA ALA A 325 -6.62 -18.69 0.48
C ALA A 325 -6.60 -20.14 0.98
N PRO A 326 -7.59 -20.59 1.77
CA PRO A 326 -7.49 -21.79 2.61
C PRO A 326 -7.31 -23.10 1.84
N LYS A 327 -7.64 -23.13 0.53
CA LYS A 327 -7.40 -24.28 -0.34
C LYS A 327 -6.10 -24.20 -1.16
N LEU A 328 -5.46 -23.04 -1.18
CA LEU A 328 -4.30 -22.79 -2.02
C LEU A 328 -3.04 -22.51 -1.19
N LEU A 329 -3.18 -21.75 -0.10
CA LEU A 329 -2.09 -21.18 0.66
C LEU A 329 -1.84 -21.97 1.95
N LYS A 330 -0.58 -22.30 2.22
CA LYS A 330 -0.16 -22.86 3.50
C LYS A 330 -0.06 -21.75 4.55
N PRO A 331 -0.70 -21.92 5.73
CA PRO A 331 -0.58 -20.95 6.82
C PRO A 331 0.87 -20.75 7.28
N GLY A 332 1.18 -19.53 7.69
CA GLY A 332 2.51 -19.21 8.19
C GLY A 332 2.71 -17.73 8.53
N LYS A 333 3.96 -17.39 8.87
CA LYS A 333 4.38 -16.00 9.14
C LYS A 333 5.57 -15.64 8.26
N TYR A 334 5.41 -14.57 7.48
CA TYR A 334 6.51 -13.96 6.77
C TYR A 334 7.13 -12.87 7.67
N LYS A 335 8.39 -13.07 8.08
CA LYS A 335 9.03 -12.28 9.15
C LYS A 335 10.02 -11.24 8.65
N GLU A 336 10.28 -11.22 7.35
CA GLU A 336 11.22 -10.30 6.75
C GLU A 336 10.61 -8.91 6.54
N LEU A 337 11.46 -7.88 6.47
CA LEU A 337 11.06 -6.51 6.16
C LEU A 337 10.48 -6.43 4.73
N VAL A 338 9.28 -5.87 4.60
CA VAL A 338 8.56 -5.68 3.34
C VAL A 338 8.11 -4.22 3.20
N SER A 339 8.25 -3.69 2.02
CA SER A 339 7.66 -2.43 1.64
C SER A 339 6.28 -2.64 1.00
N GLN A 340 5.36 -1.72 1.23
CA GLN A 340 4.03 -1.76 0.60
C GLN A 340 4.09 -1.80 -0.94
N ILE A 341 5.15 -1.25 -1.55
CA ILE A 341 5.35 -1.31 -3.01
C ILE A 341 5.70 -2.72 -3.53
N ASP A 342 6.12 -3.62 -2.66
CA ASP A 342 6.49 -5.00 -3.03
C ASP A 342 5.25 -5.88 -3.23
N ILE A 343 4.04 -5.41 -2.84
CA ILE A 343 2.82 -6.22 -2.87
C ILE A 343 2.35 -6.45 -4.32
N ALA A 344 2.36 -5.43 -5.18
CA ALA A 344 1.93 -5.59 -6.57
C ALA A 344 2.78 -6.62 -7.34
N PRO A 345 4.13 -6.55 -7.38
CA PRO A 345 4.95 -7.59 -8.03
C PRO A 345 4.82 -8.96 -7.33
N THR A 346 4.61 -8.99 -6.00
CA THR A 346 4.34 -10.26 -5.30
C THR A 346 3.05 -10.92 -5.81
N LEU A 347 2.01 -10.15 -6.10
CA LEU A 347 0.77 -10.70 -6.65
C LEU A 347 0.94 -11.20 -8.09
N ILE A 348 1.72 -10.50 -8.92
CA ILE A 348 2.07 -10.96 -10.27
C ILE A 348 2.75 -12.34 -10.21
N ASP A 349 3.76 -12.47 -9.35
CA ASP A 349 4.50 -13.71 -9.13
C ASP A 349 3.59 -14.83 -8.60
N VAL A 350 2.78 -14.57 -7.58
CA VAL A 350 1.81 -15.52 -7.00
C VAL A 350 0.77 -15.99 -8.02
N LEU A 351 0.37 -15.14 -8.94
CA LEU A 351 -0.56 -15.46 -10.03
C LEU A 351 0.11 -16.26 -11.15
N GLY A 352 1.43 -16.34 -11.17
CA GLY A 352 2.21 -17.03 -12.20
C GLY A 352 2.07 -16.36 -13.56
N VAL A 353 1.99 -15.03 -13.61
CA VAL A 353 1.87 -14.22 -14.83
C VAL A 353 3.08 -13.30 -14.96
N GLU A 354 3.36 -12.87 -16.19
CA GLU A 354 4.43 -11.92 -16.48
C GLU A 354 3.99 -10.47 -16.19
N GLY A 355 4.95 -9.57 -15.97
CA GLY A 355 4.72 -8.13 -15.83
C GLY A 355 5.13 -7.53 -14.49
N ASP A 356 5.90 -8.23 -13.66
CA ASP A 356 6.48 -7.74 -12.41
C ASP A 356 7.52 -6.62 -12.62
N ASP A 357 8.18 -6.62 -13.77
CA ASP A 357 9.13 -5.63 -14.27
C ASP A 357 8.56 -4.20 -14.41
N HIS A 358 7.25 -4.07 -14.45
CA HIS A 358 6.57 -2.76 -14.44
C HIS A 358 6.63 -2.06 -13.08
N PHE A 359 7.12 -2.69 -12.01
CA PHE A 359 7.10 -2.16 -10.65
C PHE A 359 8.50 -1.86 -10.11
N PHE A 360 8.63 -0.86 -9.24
CA PHE A 360 9.86 -0.61 -8.47
C PHE A 360 10.02 -1.56 -7.29
N GLY A 361 8.92 -2.14 -6.83
CA GLY A 361 8.92 -3.21 -5.85
C GLY A 361 9.46 -4.51 -6.44
N THR A 362 9.77 -5.47 -5.57
CA THR A 362 10.23 -6.81 -5.94
C THR A 362 9.40 -7.84 -5.19
N SER A 363 8.99 -8.92 -5.88
CA SER A 363 8.25 -10.01 -5.22
C SER A 363 8.98 -10.49 -3.97
N VAL A 364 8.26 -10.58 -2.86
CA VAL A 364 8.85 -11.05 -1.58
C VAL A 364 9.34 -12.51 -1.67
N PHE A 365 8.80 -13.28 -2.61
CA PHE A 365 9.18 -14.67 -2.83
C PHE A 365 10.39 -14.81 -3.77
N GLU A 366 10.73 -13.77 -4.54
CA GLU A 366 11.93 -13.70 -5.37
C GLU A 366 13.15 -13.15 -4.62
N GLN A 367 12.93 -12.41 -3.54
CA GLN A 367 13.98 -11.82 -2.73
C GLN A 367 14.89 -12.89 -2.11
N GLY A 368 16.05 -13.10 -2.71
CA GLY A 368 17.06 -14.03 -2.21
C GLY A 368 17.63 -13.63 -0.84
N LYS A 369 18.53 -14.47 -0.27
CA LYS A 369 19.18 -14.19 1.02
C LYS A 369 20.00 -12.90 1.04
N ASN A 370 20.55 -12.52 -0.10
CA ASN A 370 21.40 -11.34 -0.26
C ASN A 370 20.63 -10.09 -0.69
N PHE A 371 19.31 -10.19 -0.87
CA PHE A 371 18.48 -9.04 -1.24
C PHE A 371 18.50 -7.98 -0.13
N GLN A 372 18.78 -6.74 -0.49
CA GLN A 372 18.74 -5.62 0.43
C GLN A 372 17.29 -5.29 0.79
N ARG A 373 16.82 -5.85 1.91
CA ARG A 373 15.47 -5.59 2.39
C ARG A 373 15.32 -4.16 2.87
N ARG A 374 14.29 -3.53 2.37
CA ARG A 374 14.02 -2.11 2.60
C ARG A 374 12.52 -1.83 2.64
N ALA A 375 12.15 -0.70 3.23
CA ALA A 375 10.83 -0.11 3.12
C ALA A 375 10.93 1.39 2.86
N PHE A 376 10.01 1.90 2.08
CA PHE A 376 9.87 3.32 1.78
C PHE A 376 8.78 3.90 2.67
N ILE A 377 9.12 4.91 3.45
CA ILE A 377 8.17 5.63 4.30
C ILE A 377 8.25 7.11 4.00
N SER A 378 7.15 7.83 4.01
CA SER A 378 7.16 9.25 3.70
C SER A 378 6.08 10.02 4.44
N ASN A 379 6.36 11.30 4.63
CA ASN A 379 5.32 12.31 4.81
C ASN A 379 5.26 13.20 3.56
N TYR A 380 4.74 14.42 3.68
CA TYR A 380 4.60 15.33 2.54
C TYR A 380 5.95 15.78 1.95
N GLN A 381 6.99 15.89 2.77
CA GLN A 381 8.29 16.47 2.42
C GLN A 381 9.46 15.50 2.60
N GLU A 382 9.45 14.71 3.67
CA GLU A 382 10.52 13.79 3.97
C GLU A 382 10.27 12.43 3.32
N LEU A 383 11.34 11.87 2.76
CA LEU A 383 11.37 10.59 2.07
C LEU A 383 12.34 9.68 2.83
N GLY A 384 11.83 8.61 3.42
CA GLY A 384 12.59 7.69 4.26
C GLY A 384 12.87 6.37 3.57
N TYR A 385 14.11 5.95 3.62
CA TYR A 385 14.60 4.64 3.19
C TYR A 385 14.98 3.85 4.45
N PHE A 386 14.14 2.90 4.82
CA PHE A 386 14.28 2.12 6.04
C PHE A 386 14.81 0.73 5.73
N THR A 387 15.89 0.33 6.38
CA THR A 387 16.51 -1.00 6.29
C THR A 387 16.74 -1.53 7.69
N GLN A 388 16.33 -2.74 8.00
CA GLN A 388 16.50 -3.43 9.29
C GLN A 388 16.48 -2.51 10.55
N ASN A 389 17.50 -1.68 10.76
CA ASN A 389 17.66 -0.80 11.91
C ASN A 389 18.20 0.60 11.57
N GLN A 390 18.28 0.95 10.28
CA GLN A 390 18.71 2.28 9.83
C GLN A 390 17.62 2.94 8.99
N LEU A 391 17.42 4.23 9.22
CA LEU A 391 16.53 5.07 8.45
C LEU A 391 17.34 6.22 7.84
N THR A 392 17.45 6.24 6.53
CA THR A 392 17.97 7.39 5.78
C THR A 392 16.81 8.27 5.35
N VAL A 393 16.86 9.55 5.67
CA VAL A 393 15.81 10.54 5.37
C VAL A 393 16.36 11.57 4.41
N LEU A 394 15.71 11.71 3.27
CA LEU A 394 15.95 12.77 2.31
C LEU A 394 14.91 13.87 2.52
N GLY A 395 15.34 15.09 2.65
CA GLY A 395 14.49 16.26 2.88
C GLY A 395 14.78 17.42 1.94
N PRO A 396 13.91 18.45 1.93
CA PRO A 396 14.13 19.67 1.15
C PRO A 396 15.46 20.33 1.51
N LYS A 397 15.99 21.16 0.56
CA LYS A 397 17.31 21.78 0.62
C LYS A 397 18.45 20.77 0.59
N GLN A 398 18.24 19.64 -0.11
CA GLN A 398 19.20 18.56 -0.27
C GLN A 398 19.67 17.94 1.06
N LYS A 399 18.83 18.07 2.10
CA LYS A 399 19.12 17.55 3.42
C LYS A 399 19.11 16.03 3.41
N VAL A 400 20.12 15.42 4.00
CA VAL A 400 20.22 13.99 4.26
C VAL A 400 20.48 13.77 5.74
N GLU A 401 19.70 12.92 6.36
CA GLU A 401 19.84 12.54 7.78
C GLU A 401 19.79 11.02 7.87
N THR A 402 20.55 10.44 8.78
CA THR A 402 20.51 9.01 9.08
C THR A 402 20.22 8.82 10.57
N PHE A 403 19.39 7.83 10.85
CA PHE A 403 19.00 7.46 12.21
C PHE A 403 19.19 5.96 12.40
N ARG A 404 19.64 5.58 13.57
CA ARG A 404 19.54 4.20 14.06
C ARG A 404 18.19 4.04 14.75
N ILE A 405 17.48 2.99 14.38
CA ILE A 405 16.15 2.66 14.93
C ILE A 405 16.31 1.50 15.91
N ALA A 406 15.97 1.74 17.16
CA ALA A 406 15.97 0.70 18.19
C ALA A 406 14.73 -0.19 18.05
N LYS A 407 14.70 -1.33 18.75
CA LYS A 407 13.58 -2.29 18.72
C LYS A 407 12.24 -1.69 19.18
N ASP A 408 12.30 -0.70 20.07
CA ASP A 408 11.13 0.05 20.55
C ASP A 408 10.69 1.17 19.59
N GLY A 409 11.36 1.29 18.44
CA GLY A 409 11.11 2.34 17.45
C GLY A 409 11.78 3.69 17.74
N THR A 410 12.55 3.81 18.80
CA THR A 410 13.28 5.04 19.12
C THR A 410 14.35 5.31 18.07
N ALA A 411 14.30 6.51 17.48
CA ALA A 411 15.26 6.99 16.49
C ALA A 411 16.37 7.80 17.16
N THR A 412 17.62 7.43 16.93
CA THR A 412 18.81 8.18 17.38
C THR A 412 19.64 8.61 16.17
N PRO A 413 20.11 9.87 16.08
CA PRO A 413 20.98 10.30 14.99
C PRO A 413 22.21 9.39 14.83
N ALA A 414 22.58 9.13 13.59
CA ALA A 414 23.74 8.33 13.23
C ALA A 414 24.52 8.99 12.08
N GLU A 415 25.74 8.53 11.87
CA GLU A 415 26.54 8.94 10.71
C GLU A 415 25.88 8.50 9.41
N ILE A 416 26.07 9.30 8.36
CA ILE A 416 25.51 9.01 7.04
C ILE A 416 26.18 7.77 6.48
N ASN A 417 25.36 6.76 6.19
CA ASN A 417 25.78 5.60 5.41
C ASN A 417 25.66 5.96 3.92
N GLU A 418 26.80 6.13 3.25
CA GLU A 418 26.87 6.55 1.86
C GLU A 418 26.17 5.59 0.90
N GLN A 419 26.25 4.27 1.15
CA GLN A 419 25.56 3.28 0.34
C GLN A 419 24.04 3.47 0.46
N LEU A 420 23.49 3.46 1.68
CA LEU A 420 22.04 3.62 1.89
C LEU A 420 21.53 4.99 1.43
N ARG A 421 22.36 6.04 1.55
CA ARG A 421 22.06 7.36 0.98
C ARG A 421 21.89 7.27 -0.55
N ASN A 422 22.84 6.64 -1.22
CA ASN A 422 22.84 6.53 -2.67
C ASN A 422 21.69 5.65 -3.16
N GLU A 423 21.38 4.56 -2.46
CA GLU A 423 20.21 3.72 -2.72
C GLU A 423 18.91 4.51 -2.58
N ALA A 424 18.73 5.24 -1.47
CA ALA A 424 17.55 6.10 -1.25
C ALA A 424 17.39 7.13 -2.38
N ILE A 425 18.46 7.83 -2.75
CA ILE A 425 18.45 8.81 -3.83
C ILE A 425 18.09 8.14 -5.15
N ALA A 426 18.68 6.98 -5.47
CA ALA A 426 18.43 6.26 -6.71
C ALA A 426 16.94 5.91 -6.88
N PHE A 427 16.31 5.35 -5.85
CA PHE A 427 14.88 5.01 -5.89
C PHE A 427 14.00 6.25 -6.05
N TYR A 428 14.14 7.24 -5.19
CA TYR A 428 13.24 8.40 -5.18
C TYR A 428 13.43 9.31 -6.39
N GLN A 429 14.67 9.51 -6.82
CA GLN A 429 15.00 10.28 -8.02
C GLN A 429 14.42 9.61 -9.27
N THR A 430 14.64 8.31 -9.42
CA THR A 430 14.18 7.57 -10.60
C THR A 430 12.65 7.48 -10.64
N ALA A 431 11.99 7.19 -9.51
CA ALA A 431 10.53 7.18 -9.44
C ALA A 431 9.92 8.55 -9.81
N PHE A 432 10.49 9.65 -9.30
CA PHE A 432 10.05 11.00 -9.66
C PHE A 432 10.23 11.29 -11.16
N LYS A 433 11.40 10.97 -11.71
CA LYS A 433 11.69 11.19 -13.14
C LYS A 433 10.83 10.31 -14.02
N ALA A 434 10.64 9.04 -13.67
CA ALA A 434 9.80 8.11 -14.40
C ALA A 434 8.35 8.64 -14.52
N PHE A 435 7.77 9.17 -13.43
CA PHE A 435 6.47 9.80 -13.50
C PHE A 435 6.49 11.07 -14.38
N LYS A 436 7.44 11.98 -14.16
CA LYS A 436 7.56 13.24 -14.87
C LYS A 436 7.74 13.06 -16.37
N ASN A 437 8.46 12.04 -16.79
CA ASN A 437 8.77 11.73 -18.19
C ASN A 437 7.75 10.77 -18.84
N ASN A 438 6.64 10.42 -18.16
CA ASN A 438 5.66 9.45 -18.62
C ASN A 438 6.22 8.02 -18.81
N GLU A 439 7.32 7.68 -18.15
CA GLU A 439 7.93 6.34 -18.19
C GLU A 439 7.15 5.31 -17.36
N LEU A 440 6.21 5.77 -16.50
CA LEU A 440 5.28 4.92 -15.76
C LEU A 440 4.06 4.49 -16.59
N LYS A 441 3.90 5.02 -17.82
CA LYS A 441 2.77 4.62 -18.69
C LYS A 441 2.90 3.16 -19.09
N TYR A 442 1.76 2.45 -19.13
CA TYR A 442 1.73 1.08 -19.60
C TYR A 442 1.99 1.06 -21.13
N LYS A 443 3.05 0.38 -21.53
CA LYS A 443 3.35 0.11 -22.93
C LYS A 443 2.79 -1.27 -23.28
N LYS A 444 1.96 -1.33 -24.31
CA LYS A 444 1.42 -2.59 -24.84
C LYS A 444 2.47 -3.34 -25.62
#